data_5731bd89a1541d0af131aec577fc4693
#
_entry.id   5731bd89a1541d0af131aec577fc4693
#
_cell.length_a   1.000
_cell.length_b   1.000
_cell.length_c   1.000
_cell.angle_alpha   90.00
_cell.angle_beta   90.00
_cell.angle_gamma   90.00
#
_symmetry.space_group_name_H-M   'P 1'
#
loop_
_entity.id
_entity.type
_entity.pdbx_description
1 polymer ?
#
loop_
_entity_poly.entity_id
_entity_poly.type
_entity_poly.pdbx_seq_one_letter_code
_entity_poly.pdbx_strand_id
1 'polypeptide(L)'
;DVLVIYVDERAAISEINIEGNKAIETKDLKQGLKDIGLAEGRTFNRSVLEKIENELRRQYFNQGKYGVKVESTVTPLERNRVAINIDIVEGETATIKRINIVGNKAFDEDDLLDELKQTSGGWLSWITKDNQYSKQKLSGDLETLRSFYLDRGYLNFRIDSTQVTITPDKQDIYVTINVTEGDVYKIVDIKLAGELVVPPEEYFPLIQLTRGEAFSRKKVVQSNERMVQKLGELGYAFANVNPSTQLDEEKKTVAVTFFVDP
;
A
#
# COMPACT_ATOMS: atom_id res chain seq x y z
N ASP A 1 11.22 57.62 27.76
CA ASP A 1 10.76 56.23 27.77
C ASP A 1 11.90 55.33 27.30
N VAL A 2 12.27 54.35 28.11
CA VAL A 2 13.32 53.39 27.81
C VAL A 2 12.64 52.07 27.48
N LEU A 3 12.85 51.52 26.29
CA LEU A 3 12.42 50.18 25.91
C LEU A 3 13.45 49.18 26.42
N VAL A 4 13.08 48.31 27.36
CA VAL A 4 13.95 47.22 27.84
C VAL A 4 13.46 45.93 27.20
N ILE A 5 14.33 45.31 26.40
CA ILE A 5 14.08 44.01 25.77
C ILE A 5 14.87 42.95 26.56
N TYR A 6 14.12 42.06 27.22
CA TYR A 6 14.71 40.88 27.85
C TYR A 6 14.87 39.77 26.80
N VAL A 7 16.08 39.28 26.66
CA VAL A 7 16.40 38.19 25.71
C VAL A 7 16.90 36.98 26.50
N ASP A 8 16.25 35.86 26.31
CA ASP A 8 16.73 34.58 26.86
C ASP A 8 17.39 33.82 25.75
N GLU A 9 18.69 33.58 25.86
CA GLU A 9 19.48 32.90 24.84
C GLU A 9 19.27 31.40 24.95
N ARG A 10 18.79 30.79 23.85
CA ARG A 10 18.60 29.32 23.80
C ARG A 10 19.96 28.62 23.84
N ALA A 11 20.02 27.55 24.63
CA ALA A 11 21.21 26.72 24.75
C ALA A 11 21.61 26.06 23.42
N ALA A 12 22.90 25.87 23.21
CA ALA A 12 23.41 25.09 22.07
C ALA A 12 23.52 23.61 22.43
N ILE A 13 23.21 22.73 21.46
CA ILE A 13 23.34 21.27 21.60
C ILE A 13 24.84 20.92 21.59
N SER A 14 25.34 20.35 22.69
CA SER A 14 26.72 19.90 22.81
C SER A 14 26.94 18.50 22.27
N GLU A 15 26.01 17.61 22.59
CA GLU A 15 26.06 16.19 22.20
C GLU A 15 24.67 15.59 22.11
N ILE A 16 24.55 14.53 21.28
CA ILE A 16 23.33 13.75 21.13
C ILE A 16 23.71 12.27 21.25
N ASN A 17 23.22 11.64 22.32
CA ASN A 17 23.40 10.22 22.59
C ASN A 17 22.10 9.48 22.29
N ILE A 18 22.19 8.33 21.61
CA ILE A 18 21.05 7.47 21.29
C ILE A 18 21.42 6.08 21.80
N GLU A 19 20.56 5.52 22.63
CA GLU A 19 20.77 4.19 23.23
C GLU A 19 19.54 3.30 23.03
N GLY A 20 19.77 1.96 23.05
CA GLY A 20 18.71 0.95 22.96
C GLY A 20 18.20 0.63 21.56
N ASN A 21 18.66 1.36 20.53
CA ASN A 21 18.33 1.08 19.13
C ASN A 21 19.15 -0.11 18.61
N LYS A 22 18.45 -1.16 18.14
CA LYS A 22 19.04 -2.37 17.55
C LYS A 22 18.60 -2.59 16.12
N ALA A 23 17.33 -2.26 15.80
CA ALA A 23 16.76 -2.46 14.48
C ALA A 23 17.15 -1.37 13.48
N ILE A 24 17.48 -0.17 13.94
CA ILE A 24 17.95 0.95 13.11
C ILE A 24 19.33 1.37 13.59
N GLU A 25 20.27 1.47 12.67
CA GLU A 25 21.63 1.88 13.01
C GLU A 25 21.67 3.31 13.57
N THR A 26 22.49 3.53 14.60
CA THR A 26 22.65 4.85 15.23
C THR A 26 23.07 5.94 14.23
N LYS A 27 23.86 5.56 13.21
CA LYS A 27 24.28 6.48 12.15
C LYS A 27 23.10 7.01 11.35
N ASP A 28 22.16 6.13 10.98
CA ASP A 28 20.98 6.49 10.18
C ASP A 28 20.02 7.35 11.00
N LEU A 29 19.84 7.00 12.29
CA LEU A 29 19.07 7.83 13.22
C LEU A 29 19.67 9.24 13.34
N LYS A 30 20.98 9.35 13.60
CA LYS A 30 21.66 10.66 13.69
C LYS A 30 21.55 11.48 12.41
N GLN A 31 21.61 10.84 11.24
CA GLN A 31 21.39 11.54 9.97
C GLN A 31 19.98 12.08 9.87
N GLY A 32 18.97 11.28 10.18
CA GLY A 32 17.57 11.71 10.20
C GLY A 32 17.30 12.84 11.18
N LEU A 33 17.92 12.82 12.38
CA LEU A 33 17.84 13.90 13.35
C LEU A 33 18.42 15.21 12.79
N LYS A 34 19.55 15.13 12.11
CA LYS A 34 20.21 16.28 11.48
C LYS A 34 19.35 16.91 10.39
N ASP A 35 18.67 16.10 9.58
CA ASP A 35 17.81 16.56 8.48
C ASP A 35 16.57 17.30 9.02
N ILE A 36 16.09 16.97 10.22
CA ILE A 36 14.99 17.64 10.91
C ILE A 36 15.45 18.88 11.69
N GLY A 37 16.76 19.09 11.80
CA GLY A 37 17.36 20.25 12.45
C GLY A 37 17.88 20.04 13.87
N LEU A 38 17.94 18.79 14.37
CA LEU A 38 18.58 18.43 15.63
C LEU A 38 20.00 17.91 15.36
N ALA A 39 20.99 18.73 15.61
CA ALA A 39 22.41 18.36 15.45
C ALA A 39 23.28 19.09 16.48
N GLU A 40 24.44 18.51 16.76
CA GLU A 40 25.45 19.14 17.58
C GLU A 40 25.85 20.52 17.01
N GLY A 41 26.03 21.50 17.88
CA GLY A 41 26.31 22.90 17.51
C GLY A 41 25.07 23.71 17.09
N ARG A 42 23.89 23.11 16.95
CA ARG A 42 22.66 23.82 16.68
C ARG A 42 21.99 24.32 17.98
N THR A 43 21.15 25.33 17.85
CA THR A 43 20.35 25.83 18.96
C THR A 43 19.27 24.81 19.34
N PHE A 44 19.18 24.49 20.63
CA PHE A 44 18.17 23.59 21.16
C PHE A 44 16.75 24.19 21.03
N ASN A 45 15.82 23.34 20.59
CA ASN A 45 14.40 23.66 20.52
C ASN A 45 13.58 22.45 20.96
N ARG A 46 12.81 22.60 22.04
CA ARG A 46 12.01 21.54 22.61
C ARG A 46 10.96 20.98 21.64
N SER A 47 10.32 21.86 20.87
CA SER A 47 9.32 21.42 19.88
C SER A 47 9.94 20.59 18.74
N VAL A 48 11.19 20.81 18.40
CA VAL A 48 11.93 19.98 17.43
C VAL A 48 12.19 18.60 18.03
N LEU A 49 12.60 18.54 19.31
CA LEU A 49 12.82 17.27 20.00
C LEU A 49 11.55 16.42 20.08
N GLU A 50 10.40 17.01 20.43
CA GLU A 50 9.10 16.31 20.45
C GLU A 50 8.69 15.78 19.05
N LYS A 51 8.92 16.56 18.00
CA LYS A 51 8.70 16.10 16.62
C LYS A 51 9.57 14.88 16.27
N ILE A 52 10.79 14.89 16.72
CA ILE A 52 11.77 13.81 16.51
C ILE A 52 11.34 12.55 17.25
N GLU A 53 10.95 12.64 18.51
CA GLU A 53 10.43 11.47 19.24
C GLU A 53 9.26 10.81 18.49
N ASN A 54 8.33 11.62 17.95
CA ASN A 54 7.20 11.12 17.18
C ASN A 54 7.65 10.50 15.85
N GLU A 55 8.64 11.09 15.17
CA GLU A 55 9.19 10.55 13.94
C GLU A 55 9.93 9.22 14.16
N LEU A 56 10.72 9.13 15.23
CA LEU A 56 11.37 7.88 15.64
C LEU A 56 10.32 6.79 15.92
N ARG A 57 9.28 7.10 16.73
CA ARG A 57 8.18 6.14 16.97
C ARG A 57 7.54 5.69 15.66
N ARG A 58 7.32 6.59 14.71
CA ARG A 58 6.74 6.28 13.39
C ARG A 58 7.65 5.34 12.59
N GLN A 59 8.96 5.55 12.61
CA GLN A 59 9.92 4.68 11.92
C GLN A 59 9.91 3.25 12.51
N TYR A 60 9.86 3.13 13.83
CA TYR A 60 9.73 1.82 14.49
C TYR A 60 8.37 1.16 14.22
N PHE A 61 7.29 1.92 14.18
CA PHE A 61 5.97 1.41 13.78
C PHE A 61 5.97 0.87 12.36
N ASN A 62 6.67 1.52 11.44
CA ASN A 62 6.82 1.03 10.05
C ASN A 62 7.58 -0.30 9.98
N GLN A 63 8.36 -0.63 11.01
CA GLN A 63 9.04 -1.91 11.18
C GLN A 63 8.25 -2.91 12.03
N GLY A 64 6.98 -2.63 12.33
CA GLY A 64 6.13 -3.52 13.13
C GLY A 64 6.38 -3.47 14.64
N LYS A 65 7.23 -2.56 15.13
CA LYS A 65 7.54 -2.42 16.56
C LYS A 65 6.59 -1.44 17.24
N TYR A 66 5.31 -1.84 17.37
CA TYR A 66 4.25 -0.98 17.93
C TYR A 66 4.34 -0.73 19.43
N GLY A 67 5.19 -1.48 20.13
CA GLY A 67 5.47 -1.32 21.55
C GLY A 67 6.64 -0.39 21.86
N VAL A 68 7.25 0.24 20.84
CA VAL A 68 8.41 1.11 21.04
C VAL A 68 8.11 2.25 21.99
N LYS A 69 9.04 2.48 22.92
CA LYS A 69 9.08 3.68 23.77
C LYS A 69 10.31 4.49 23.38
N VAL A 70 10.13 5.77 23.17
CA VAL A 70 11.20 6.73 22.90
C VAL A 70 11.05 7.84 23.92
N GLU A 71 12.03 7.97 24.77
CA GLU A 71 12.09 8.98 25.83
C GLU A 71 13.36 9.81 25.65
N SER A 72 13.23 11.13 25.78
CA SER A 72 14.39 12.01 25.68
C SER A 72 14.62 12.78 26.96
N THR A 73 15.87 12.87 27.36
CA THR A 73 16.31 13.65 28.52
C THR A 73 17.24 14.74 28.05
N VAL A 74 16.99 15.98 28.50
CA VAL A 74 17.82 17.14 28.20
C VAL A 74 18.54 17.56 29.47
N THR A 75 19.85 17.46 29.48
CA THR A 75 20.71 17.79 30.61
C THR A 75 21.42 19.10 30.35
N PRO A 76 21.24 20.15 31.19
CA PRO A 76 21.98 21.40 31.11
C PRO A 76 23.47 21.18 31.38
N LEU A 77 24.30 21.81 30.57
CA LEU A 77 25.77 21.82 30.71
C LEU A 77 26.28 23.25 30.90
N GLU A 78 27.53 23.40 31.31
CA GLU A 78 28.19 24.70 31.41
C GLU A 78 28.18 25.46 30.07
N ARG A 79 28.27 26.80 30.13
CA ARG A 79 28.34 27.73 28.98
C ARG A 79 27.13 27.68 28.08
N ASN A 80 25.95 27.66 28.68
CA ASN A 80 24.66 27.66 27.97
C ASN A 80 24.58 26.56 26.90
N ARG A 81 24.90 25.32 27.26
CA ARG A 81 24.83 24.12 26.40
C ARG A 81 23.92 23.07 27.02
N VAL A 82 23.48 22.13 26.19
CA VAL A 82 22.69 20.97 26.61
C VAL A 82 23.24 19.69 25.99
N ALA A 83 23.15 18.59 26.75
CA ALA A 83 23.26 17.22 26.24
C ALA A 83 21.86 16.65 26.06
N ILE A 84 21.64 15.91 24.99
CA ILE A 84 20.39 15.23 24.69
C ILE A 84 20.64 13.73 24.70
N ASN A 85 19.96 13.00 25.58
CA ASN A 85 19.96 11.54 25.59
C ASN A 85 18.60 11.06 25.10
N ILE A 86 18.59 10.17 24.12
CA ILE A 86 17.41 9.54 23.56
C ILE A 86 17.47 8.05 23.86
N ASP A 87 16.62 7.61 24.77
CA ASP A 87 16.52 6.21 25.20
C ASP A 87 15.39 5.52 24.42
N ILE A 88 15.73 4.43 23.74
CA ILE A 88 14.81 3.68 22.90
C ILE A 88 14.63 2.26 23.47
N VAL A 89 13.41 1.92 23.80
CA VAL A 89 13.01 0.54 24.11
C VAL A 89 12.16 0.05 22.97
N GLU A 90 12.76 -0.74 22.06
CA GLU A 90 12.12 -1.10 20.79
C GLU A 90 10.86 -1.97 20.93
N GLY A 91 10.79 -2.82 21.94
CA GLY A 91 9.75 -3.84 22.09
C GLY A 91 9.87 -4.97 21.06
N GLU A 92 8.95 -5.91 21.15
CA GLU A 92 8.83 -7.03 20.21
C GLU A 92 8.21 -6.56 18.89
N THR A 93 8.51 -7.28 17.80
CA THR A 93 7.86 -7.06 16.51
C THR A 93 6.51 -7.77 16.50
N ALA A 94 5.44 -7.03 16.21
CA ALA A 94 4.12 -7.61 16.13
C ALA A 94 3.96 -8.52 14.91
N THR A 95 3.36 -9.68 15.11
CA THR A 95 3.12 -10.68 14.07
C THR A 95 1.64 -10.83 13.76
N ILE A 96 1.33 -11.18 12.50
CA ILE A 96 -0.05 -11.41 12.11
C ILE A 96 -0.47 -12.79 12.57
N LYS A 97 -1.48 -12.80 13.43
CA LYS A 97 -2.02 -14.01 14.00
C LYS A 97 -3.12 -14.62 13.14
N ARG A 98 -3.98 -13.75 12.60
CA ARG A 98 -5.14 -14.17 11.82
C ARG A 98 -5.61 -13.10 10.86
N ILE A 99 -6.10 -13.57 9.71
CA ILE A 99 -6.83 -12.77 8.72
C ILE A 99 -8.21 -13.41 8.59
N ASN A 100 -9.23 -12.56 8.62
CA ASN A 100 -10.60 -12.98 8.39
C ASN A 100 -11.14 -12.23 7.17
N ILE A 101 -11.75 -12.95 6.24
CA ILE A 101 -12.53 -12.38 5.14
C ILE A 101 -14.00 -12.59 5.47
N VAL A 102 -14.76 -11.52 5.53
CA VAL A 102 -16.18 -11.54 5.93
C VAL A 102 -17.04 -11.05 4.78
N GLY A 103 -18.11 -11.77 4.48
CA GLY A 103 -19.02 -11.45 3.38
C GLY A 103 -18.79 -12.30 2.13
N ASN A 104 -17.73 -13.11 2.10
CA ASN A 104 -17.49 -14.13 1.09
C ASN A 104 -18.52 -15.26 1.21
N LYS A 105 -19.20 -15.58 0.10
CA LYS A 105 -20.22 -16.64 0.01
C LYS A 105 -19.95 -17.58 -1.15
N ALA A 106 -19.32 -17.08 -2.19
CA ALA A 106 -19.04 -17.81 -3.43
C ALA A 106 -17.76 -18.64 -3.33
N PHE A 107 -16.84 -18.25 -2.47
CA PHE A 107 -15.55 -18.92 -2.27
C PHE A 107 -15.27 -19.02 -0.76
N ASP A 108 -14.69 -20.12 -0.36
CA ASP A 108 -14.27 -20.31 1.03
C ASP A 108 -13.07 -19.41 1.38
N GLU A 109 -12.97 -19.01 2.65
CA GLU A 109 -11.90 -18.14 3.13
C GLU A 109 -10.52 -18.74 2.87
N ASP A 110 -10.36 -20.03 3.10
CA ASP A 110 -9.09 -20.75 2.89
C ASP A 110 -8.68 -20.73 1.41
N ASP A 111 -9.63 -20.93 0.48
CA ASP A 111 -9.38 -20.87 -0.97
C ASP A 111 -8.93 -19.46 -1.40
N LEU A 112 -9.55 -18.42 -0.86
CA LEU A 112 -9.17 -17.03 -1.13
C LEU A 112 -7.78 -16.70 -0.59
N LEU A 113 -7.47 -17.17 0.62
CA LEU A 113 -6.15 -16.98 1.23
C LEU A 113 -5.06 -17.75 0.48
N ASP A 114 -5.37 -18.95 -0.01
CA ASP A 114 -4.42 -19.76 -0.79
C ASP A 114 -4.14 -19.16 -2.17
N GLU A 115 -5.14 -18.62 -2.85
CA GLU A 115 -4.96 -17.90 -4.11
C GLU A 115 -4.08 -16.66 -3.93
N LEU A 116 -4.32 -15.90 -2.85
CA LEU A 116 -3.47 -14.76 -2.49
C LEU A 116 -2.01 -15.17 -2.28
N LYS A 117 -1.76 -16.32 -1.63
CA LYS A 117 -0.41 -16.88 -1.46
C LYS A 117 0.27 -17.18 -2.79
N GLN A 118 -0.45 -17.78 -3.73
CA GLN A 118 0.12 -18.20 -5.02
C GLN A 118 0.41 -17.02 -5.93
N THR A 119 -0.48 -16.00 -5.93
CA THR A 119 -0.40 -14.87 -6.85
C THR A 119 0.62 -13.83 -6.40
N SER A 120 0.78 -13.61 -5.10
CA SER A 120 1.68 -12.58 -4.54
C SER A 120 3.12 -13.06 -4.30
N GLY A 121 3.49 -14.25 -4.77
CA GLY A 121 4.88 -14.75 -4.71
C GLY A 121 5.31 -15.27 -3.33
N GLY A 122 4.37 -15.59 -2.48
CA GLY A 122 4.57 -16.15 -1.15
C GLY A 122 3.40 -15.81 -0.24
N TRP A 123 3.31 -16.50 0.88
CA TRP A 123 2.27 -16.30 1.88
C TRP A 123 2.13 -14.81 2.23
N LEU A 124 1.03 -14.20 1.72
CA LEU A 124 0.67 -12.82 1.96
C LEU A 124 1.88 -11.88 1.92
N SER A 125 2.08 -11.18 0.83
CA SER A 125 3.29 -10.38 0.56
C SER A 125 3.60 -9.35 1.66
N TRP A 126 2.61 -8.98 2.45
CA TRP A 126 2.70 -8.08 3.60
C TRP A 126 3.11 -8.78 4.92
N ILE A 127 3.15 -10.14 4.91
CA ILE A 127 3.88 -10.92 5.91
C ILE A 127 5.28 -11.14 5.33
N THR A 128 6.24 -10.33 5.75
CA THR A 128 7.64 -10.50 5.38
C THR A 128 8.18 -11.82 5.93
N LYS A 129 9.40 -12.20 5.55
CA LYS A 129 10.09 -13.37 6.14
C LYS A 129 10.10 -13.35 7.69
N ASP A 130 9.93 -12.18 8.28
CA ASP A 130 9.91 -11.93 9.73
C ASP A 130 8.47 -11.74 10.27
N ASN A 131 7.42 -12.11 9.53
CA ASN A 131 6.01 -11.94 9.89
C ASN A 131 5.58 -10.49 10.22
N GLN A 132 6.25 -9.50 9.66
CA GLN A 132 5.97 -8.09 9.93
C GLN A 132 4.82 -7.57 9.06
N TYR A 133 3.93 -6.78 9.64
CA TYR A 133 2.85 -6.11 8.94
C TYR A 133 3.36 -4.93 8.09
N SER A 134 2.93 -4.85 6.83
CA SER A 134 3.17 -3.72 5.94
C SER A 134 1.87 -3.24 5.29
N LYS A 135 1.48 -2.01 5.59
CA LYS A 135 0.27 -1.38 5.01
C LYS A 135 0.32 -1.32 3.48
N GLN A 136 1.50 -1.05 2.91
CA GLN A 136 1.67 -0.96 1.46
C GLN A 136 1.45 -2.33 0.78
N LYS A 137 2.01 -3.38 1.38
CA LYS A 137 1.84 -4.75 0.89
C LYS A 137 0.39 -5.22 1.03
N LEU A 138 -0.27 -4.92 2.15
CA LEU A 138 -1.68 -5.23 2.32
C LEU A 138 -2.53 -4.59 1.20
N SER A 139 -2.25 -3.34 0.80
CA SER A 139 -2.96 -2.70 -0.32
C SER A 139 -2.78 -3.47 -1.63
N GLY A 140 -1.60 -4.04 -1.90
CA GLY A 140 -1.34 -4.89 -3.05
C GLY A 140 -2.16 -6.18 -3.02
N ASP A 141 -2.23 -6.83 -1.86
CA ASP A 141 -3.01 -8.06 -1.70
C ASP A 141 -4.52 -7.82 -1.79
N LEU A 142 -5.01 -6.68 -1.30
CA LEU A 142 -6.40 -6.27 -1.50
C LEU A 142 -6.74 -6.07 -2.99
N GLU A 143 -5.83 -5.52 -3.80
CA GLU A 143 -6.01 -5.41 -5.24
C GLU A 143 -5.95 -6.79 -5.93
N THR A 144 -5.12 -7.72 -5.44
CA THR A 144 -5.10 -9.11 -5.89
C THR A 144 -6.44 -9.80 -5.61
N LEU A 145 -6.99 -9.62 -4.40
CA LEU A 145 -8.32 -10.13 -4.04
C LEU A 145 -9.39 -9.55 -4.96
N ARG A 146 -9.35 -8.25 -5.24
CA ARG A 146 -10.27 -7.61 -6.20
C ARG A 146 -10.13 -8.22 -7.59
N SER A 147 -8.91 -8.40 -8.08
CA SER A 147 -8.64 -9.00 -9.39
C SER A 147 -9.15 -10.43 -9.48
N PHE A 148 -9.01 -11.22 -8.41
CA PHE A 148 -9.53 -12.57 -8.34
C PHE A 148 -11.04 -12.63 -8.60
N TYR A 149 -11.82 -11.76 -7.97
CA TYR A 149 -13.26 -11.67 -8.16
C TYR A 149 -13.63 -11.13 -9.54
N LEU A 150 -12.96 -10.07 -10.01
CA LEU A 150 -13.20 -9.48 -11.34
C LEU A 150 -12.88 -10.48 -12.47
N ASP A 151 -11.92 -11.37 -12.28
CA ASP A 151 -11.57 -12.40 -13.26
C ASP A 151 -12.57 -13.55 -13.32
N ARG A 152 -13.48 -13.62 -12.34
CA ARG A 152 -14.55 -14.62 -12.24
C ARG A 152 -15.96 -14.04 -12.48
N GLY A 153 -16.01 -12.78 -12.96
CA GLY A 153 -17.25 -12.13 -13.37
C GLY A 153 -17.94 -11.27 -12.31
N TYR A 154 -17.39 -11.14 -11.12
CA TYR A 154 -17.96 -10.34 -10.03
C TYR A 154 -17.63 -8.86 -10.21
N LEU A 155 -18.26 -8.22 -11.21
CA LEU A 155 -17.95 -6.83 -11.59
C LEU A 155 -18.30 -5.80 -10.51
N ASN A 156 -19.26 -6.12 -9.65
CA ASN A 156 -19.70 -5.27 -8.53
C ASN A 156 -18.96 -5.62 -7.21
N PHE A 157 -17.91 -6.46 -7.28
CA PHE A 157 -17.11 -6.76 -6.10
C PHE A 157 -16.48 -5.51 -5.51
N ARG A 158 -16.61 -5.36 -4.20
CA ARG A 158 -15.97 -4.29 -3.46
C ARG A 158 -15.49 -4.76 -2.10
N ILE A 159 -14.43 -4.15 -1.64
CA ILE A 159 -13.96 -4.25 -0.28
C ILE A 159 -14.58 -3.08 0.49
N ASP A 160 -15.50 -3.40 1.40
CA ASP A 160 -16.25 -2.39 2.16
C ASP A 160 -15.41 -1.74 3.24
N SER A 161 -14.59 -2.55 3.93
CA SER A 161 -13.65 -2.05 4.93
C SER A 161 -12.52 -3.05 5.19
N THR A 162 -11.39 -2.53 5.65
CA THR A 162 -10.27 -3.32 6.17
C THR A 162 -9.94 -2.81 7.56
N GLN A 163 -10.03 -3.68 8.56
CA GLN A 163 -9.74 -3.37 9.96
C GLN A 163 -8.49 -4.11 10.39
N VAL A 164 -7.54 -3.39 10.97
CA VAL A 164 -6.31 -3.95 11.55
C VAL A 164 -6.35 -3.67 13.04
N THR A 165 -6.37 -4.72 13.84
CA THR A 165 -6.40 -4.65 15.30
C THR A 165 -5.10 -5.21 15.85
N ILE A 166 -4.49 -4.48 16.78
CA ILE A 166 -3.28 -4.89 17.48
C ILE A 166 -3.64 -5.15 18.94
N THR A 167 -3.18 -6.28 19.46
CA THR A 167 -3.39 -6.65 20.87
C THR A 167 -2.82 -5.61 21.84
N PRO A 168 -3.32 -5.51 23.08
CA PRO A 168 -2.82 -4.53 24.06
C PRO A 168 -1.33 -4.66 24.36
N ASP A 169 -0.79 -5.89 24.33
CA ASP A 169 0.64 -6.20 24.49
C ASP A 169 1.50 -5.88 23.25
N LYS A 170 0.85 -5.45 22.14
CA LYS A 170 1.49 -5.09 20.88
C LYS A 170 2.24 -6.22 20.16
N GLN A 171 1.88 -7.47 20.44
CA GLN A 171 2.54 -8.65 19.86
C GLN A 171 1.77 -9.28 18.71
N ASP A 172 0.42 -9.30 18.77
CA ASP A 172 -0.42 -9.94 17.77
C ASP A 172 -1.24 -8.93 16.96
N ILE A 173 -1.35 -9.18 15.65
CA ILE A 173 -2.16 -8.40 14.71
C ILE A 173 -3.27 -9.30 14.16
N TYR A 174 -4.48 -8.78 14.14
CA TYR A 174 -5.65 -9.36 13.50
C TYR A 174 -6.12 -8.46 12.39
N VAL A 175 -6.36 -9.02 11.21
CA VAL A 175 -6.88 -8.28 10.05
C VAL A 175 -8.24 -8.82 9.69
N THR A 176 -9.23 -7.95 9.54
CA THR A 176 -10.56 -8.30 9.07
C THR A 176 -10.86 -7.51 7.79
N ILE A 177 -11.16 -8.22 6.71
CA ILE A 177 -11.49 -7.68 5.40
C ILE A 177 -12.98 -7.94 5.16
N ASN A 178 -13.79 -6.89 5.15
CA ASN A 178 -15.21 -6.99 4.84
C ASN A 178 -15.41 -6.77 3.36
N VAL A 179 -16.08 -7.71 2.70
CA VAL A 179 -16.31 -7.68 1.25
C VAL A 179 -17.81 -7.81 0.92
N THR A 180 -18.18 -7.23 -0.21
CA THR A 180 -19.45 -7.50 -0.90
C THR A 180 -19.12 -8.05 -2.27
N GLU A 181 -19.53 -9.30 -2.55
CA GLU A 181 -19.16 -9.99 -3.79
C GLU A 181 -19.94 -9.48 -5.01
N GLY A 182 -21.21 -9.20 -4.82
CA GLY A 182 -22.13 -8.92 -5.92
C GLY A 182 -22.52 -10.18 -6.71
N ASP A 183 -22.96 -9.98 -7.95
CA ASP A 183 -23.39 -11.05 -8.85
C ASP A 183 -22.35 -11.33 -9.94
N VAL A 184 -22.41 -12.53 -10.54
CA VAL A 184 -21.59 -12.89 -11.70
C VAL A 184 -22.20 -12.33 -12.97
N TYR A 185 -21.44 -11.53 -13.70
CA TYR A 185 -21.82 -10.98 -15.01
C TYR A 185 -21.25 -11.83 -16.14
N LYS A 186 -22.13 -12.12 -17.13
CA LYS A 186 -21.75 -12.86 -18.34
C LYS A 186 -21.59 -11.90 -19.52
N ILE A 187 -20.67 -12.20 -20.40
CA ILE A 187 -20.41 -11.41 -21.61
C ILE A 187 -21.58 -11.63 -22.59
N VAL A 188 -22.32 -10.57 -22.92
CA VAL A 188 -23.41 -10.61 -23.90
C VAL A 188 -22.94 -10.16 -25.27
N ASP A 189 -22.05 -9.18 -25.36
CA ASP A 189 -21.55 -8.64 -26.61
C ASP A 189 -20.10 -8.17 -26.52
N ILE A 190 -19.41 -8.24 -27.68
CA ILE A 190 -18.03 -7.80 -27.84
C ILE A 190 -17.96 -6.96 -29.11
N LYS A 191 -17.55 -5.69 -28.99
CA LYS A 191 -17.53 -4.69 -30.06
C LYS A 191 -16.13 -4.12 -30.24
N LEU A 192 -15.87 -3.74 -31.50
CA LEU A 192 -14.76 -2.89 -31.88
C LEU A 192 -15.30 -1.53 -32.26
N ALA A 193 -14.62 -0.46 -31.89
CA ALA A 193 -14.97 0.93 -32.23
C ALA A 193 -13.69 1.75 -32.37
N GLY A 194 -13.83 3.02 -32.80
CA GLY A 194 -12.72 3.91 -33.05
C GLY A 194 -12.19 3.78 -34.48
N GLU A 195 -10.91 4.05 -34.68
CA GLU A 195 -10.26 4.03 -35.99
C GLU A 195 -9.57 2.67 -36.24
N LEU A 196 -10.25 1.79 -37.00
CA LEU A 196 -9.72 0.48 -37.31
C LEU A 196 -8.79 0.56 -38.54
N VAL A 197 -7.50 0.34 -38.32
CA VAL A 197 -6.47 0.38 -39.37
C VAL A 197 -6.37 -0.91 -40.19
N VAL A 198 -6.99 -1.98 -39.71
CA VAL A 198 -7.17 -3.26 -40.42
C VAL A 198 -8.63 -3.69 -40.30
N PRO A 199 -9.08 -4.64 -41.16
CA PRO A 199 -10.44 -5.18 -41.06
C PRO A 199 -10.72 -5.80 -39.68
N PRO A 200 -11.99 -5.73 -39.18
CA PRO A 200 -12.37 -6.30 -37.90
C PRO A 200 -12.00 -7.78 -37.71
N GLU A 201 -11.96 -8.55 -38.80
CA GLU A 201 -11.62 -9.97 -38.82
C GLU A 201 -10.20 -10.23 -38.35
N GLU A 202 -9.29 -9.26 -38.42
CA GLU A 202 -7.92 -9.36 -37.91
C GLU A 202 -7.84 -9.08 -36.39
N TYR A 203 -8.80 -8.32 -35.83
CA TYR A 203 -8.84 -8.03 -34.39
C TYR A 203 -9.53 -9.13 -33.58
N PHE A 204 -10.64 -9.72 -34.10
CA PHE A 204 -11.41 -10.70 -33.33
C PHE A 204 -10.58 -11.91 -32.83
N PRO A 205 -9.62 -12.47 -33.57
CA PRO A 205 -8.76 -13.55 -33.08
C PRO A 205 -7.85 -13.18 -31.92
N LEU A 206 -7.61 -11.88 -31.71
CA LEU A 206 -6.81 -11.35 -30.60
C LEU A 206 -7.59 -11.27 -29.29
N ILE A 207 -8.92 -11.27 -29.40
CA ILE A 207 -9.84 -11.16 -28.26
C ILE A 207 -9.98 -12.52 -27.57
N GLN A 208 -9.68 -12.57 -26.27
CA GLN A 208 -9.77 -13.79 -25.45
C GLN A 208 -11.13 -13.95 -24.76
N LEU A 209 -12.04 -13.04 -24.99
CA LEU A 209 -13.39 -13.07 -24.44
C LEU A 209 -14.32 -13.91 -25.32
N THR A 210 -15.24 -14.63 -24.69
CA THR A 210 -16.26 -15.42 -25.38
C THR A 210 -17.64 -15.01 -24.89
N ARG A 211 -18.61 -14.81 -25.80
CA ARG A 211 -20.00 -14.54 -25.42
C ARG A 211 -20.58 -15.71 -24.62
N GLY A 212 -21.30 -15.39 -23.55
CA GLY A 212 -21.91 -16.38 -22.64
C GLY A 212 -21.00 -16.81 -21.49
N GLU A 213 -19.69 -16.61 -21.58
CA GLU A 213 -18.76 -16.86 -20.47
C GLU A 213 -18.85 -15.75 -19.40
N ALA A 214 -18.40 -16.05 -18.19
CA ALA A 214 -18.21 -15.05 -17.15
C ALA A 214 -17.16 -14.02 -17.60
N PHE A 215 -17.38 -12.75 -17.25
CA PHE A 215 -16.41 -11.70 -17.50
C PHE A 215 -15.07 -12.00 -16.80
N SER A 216 -13.97 -11.62 -17.44
CA SER A 216 -12.64 -11.69 -16.85
C SER A 216 -11.83 -10.46 -17.20
N ARG A 217 -11.45 -9.68 -16.17
CA ARG A 217 -10.57 -8.50 -16.33
C ARG A 217 -9.24 -8.89 -16.97
N LYS A 218 -8.66 -10.01 -16.56
CA LYS A 218 -7.42 -10.55 -17.12
C LYS A 218 -7.53 -10.78 -18.62
N LYS A 219 -8.60 -11.43 -19.09
CA LYS A 219 -8.83 -11.66 -20.51
C LYS A 219 -9.02 -10.36 -21.29
N VAL A 220 -9.66 -9.34 -20.70
CA VAL A 220 -9.78 -8.00 -21.31
C VAL A 220 -8.41 -7.37 -21.50
N VAL A 221 -7.58 -7.35 -20.44
CA VAL A 221 -6.23 -6.78 -20.50
C VAL A 221 -5.36 -7.52 -21.53
N GLN A 222 -5.38 -8.84 -21.54
CA GLN A 222 -4.62 -9.65 -22.51
C GLN A 222 -5.08 -9.42 -23.96
N SER A 223 -6.39 -9.25 -24.17
CA SER A 223 -6.93 -8.90 -25.51
C SER A 223 -6.43 -7.52 -25.94
N ASN A 224 -6.46 -6.55 -25.03
CA ASN A 224 -5.98 -5.21 -25.26
C ASN A 224 -4.48 -5.20 -25.64
N GLU A 225 -3.64 -5.87 -24.84
CA GLU A 225 -2.19 -5.97 -25.08
C GLU A 225 -1.88 -6.59 -26.46
N ARG A 226 -2.62 -7.63 -26.86
CA ARG A 226 -2.45 -8.27 -28.19
C ARG A 226 -2.83 -7.33 -29.34
N MET A 227 -3.91 -6.52 -29.14
CA MET A 227 -4.31 -5.53 -30.15
C MET A 227 -3.26 -4.43 -30.26
N VAL A 228 -2.77 -3.88 -29.16
CA VAL A 228 -1.70 -2.86 -29.16
C VAL A 228 -0.44 -3.41 -29.79
N GLN A 229 -0.04 -4.64 -29.48
CA GLN A 229 1.09 -5.29 -30.12
C GLN A 229 0.92 -5.42 -31.64
N LYS A 230 -0.23 -5.87 -32.11
CA LYS A 230 -0.55 -5.98 -33.54
C LYS A 230 -0.46 -4.64 -34.24
N LEU A 231 -0.98 -3.56 -33.62
CA LEU A 231 -0.88 -2.20 -34.14
C LEU A 231 0.57 -1.71 -34.22
N GLY A 232 1.37 -2.02 -33.19
CA GLY A 232 2.82 -1.73 -33.20
C GLY A 232 3.56 -2.42 -34.34
N GLU A 233 3.26 -3.70 -34.66
CA GLU A 233 3.80 -4.45 -35.77
C GLU A 233 3.43 -3.84 -37.14
N LEU A 234 2.30 -3.15 -37.22
CA LEU A 234 1.85 -2.40 -38.40
C LEU A 234 2.44 -0.99 -38.50
N GLY A 235 3.30 -0.59 -37.55
CA GLY A 235 3.98 0.71 -37.53
C GLY A 235 3.32 1.80 -36.67
N TYR A 236 2.23 1.48 -35.99
CA TYR A 236 1.54 2.41 -35.07
C TYR A 236 2.13 2.32 -33.66
N ALA A 237 3.32 2.93 -33.48
CA ALA A 237 4.10 2.82 -32.24
C ALA A 237 3.43 3.46 -31.01
N PHE A 238 2.49 4.37 -31.21
CA PHE A 238 1.77 5.10 -30.15
C PHE A 238 0.30 4.71 -30.07
N ALA A 239 -0.09 3.65 -30.78
CA ALA A 239 -1.46 3.16 -30.75
C ALA A 239 -1.93 2.79 -29.35
N ASN A 240 -3.14 3.13 -29.04
CA ASN A 240 -3.81 2.80 -27.81
C ASN A 240 -5.12 2.06 -28.09
N VAL A 241 -5.48 1.12 -27.21
CA VAL A 241 -6.77 0.45 -27.27
C VAL A 241 -7.42 0.56 -25.88
N ASN A 242 -8.57 1.20 -25.82
CA ASN A 242 -9.26 1.47 -24.55
C ASN A 242 -10.50 0.58 -24.43
N PRO A 243 -10.48 -0.47 -23.56
CA PRO A 243 -11.64 -1.28 -23.31
C PRO A 243 -12.66 -0.51 -22.45
N SER A 244 -13.92 -0.55 -22.83
CA SER A 244 -15.05 -0.01 -22.07
C SER A 244 -16.07 -1.11 -21.84
N THR A 245 -16.70 -1.11 -20.66
CA THR A 245 -17.72 -2.09 -20.26
C THR A 245 -19.06 -1.38 -20.03
N GLN A 246 -20.12 -1.96 -20.56
CA GLN A 246 -21.50 -1.53 -20.31
C GLN A 246 -22.27 -2.65 -19.62
N LEU A 247 -22.70 -2.40 -18.40
CA LEU A 247 -23.39 -3.37 -17.53
C LEU A 247 -24.91 -3.28 -17.73
N ASP A 248 -25.56 -4.44 -17.75
CA ASP A 248 -27.00 -4.59 -17.55
C ASP A 248 -27.21 -5.29 -16.20
N GLU A 249 -27.58 -4.51 -15.19
CA GLU A 249 -27.71 -5.00 -13.82
C GLU A 249 -28.91 -5.93 -13.64
N GLU A 250 -29.97 -5.79 -14.44
CA GLU A 250 -31.15 -6.64 -14.36
C GLU A 250 -30.86 -8.04 -14.93
N LYS A 251 -30.15 -8.09 -16.07
CA LYS A 251 -29.81 -9.35 -16.75
C LYS A 251 -28.51 -9.96 -16.28
N LYS A 252 -27.74 -9.25 -15.44
CA LYS A 252 -26.38 -9.64 -15.02
C LYS A 252 -25.48 -9.95 -16.22
N THR A 253 -25.51 -9.04 -17.20
CA THR A 253 -24.70 -9.16 -18.41
C THR A 253 -23.83 -7.93 -18.64
N VAL A 254 -22.76 -8.10 -19.42
CA VAL A 254 -21.82 -7.04 -19.76
C VAL A 254 -21.51 -7.07 -21.25
N ALA A 255 -21.58 -5.91 -21.90
CA ALA A 255 -21.02 -5.68 -23.23
C ALA A 255 -19.63 -5.05 -23.10
N VAL A 256 -18.66 -5.55 -23.85
CA VAL A 256 -17.29 -5.03 -23.87
C VAL A 256 -17.01 -4.39 -25.22
N THR A 257 -16.56 -3.14 -25.24
CA THR A 257 -16.18 -2.42 -26.45
C THR A 257 -14.69 -2.05 -26.37
N PHE A 258 -13.90 -2.44 -27.36
CA PHE A 258 -12.52 -2.02 -27.51
C PHE A 258 -12.46 -0.83 -28.48
N PHE A 259 -12.11 0.34 -27.96
CA PHE A 259 -11.91 1.55 -28.76
C PHE A 259 -10.44 1.61 -29.22
N VAL A 260 -10.25 1.53 -30.53
CA VAL A 260 -8.94 1.57 -31.18
C VAL A 260 -8.61 3.02 -31.55
N ASP A 261 -7.41 3.46 -31.14
CA ASP A 261 -6.83 4.78 -31.42
C ASP A 261 -5.37 4.54 -31.88
N PRO A 262 -5.13 4.51 -33.19
CA PRO A 262 -3.84 4.11 -33.76
C PRO A 262 -2.72 5.15 -33.64
#